data_8ecf2cf9dae1af0b78abfda542286ea2
#
_entry.id   8ecf2cf9dae1af0b78abfda542286ea2
#
_cell.length_a   1.000
_cell.length_b   1.000
_cell.length_c   1.000
_cell.angle_alpha   90.00
_cell.angle_beta   90.00
_cell.angle_gamma   90.00
#
_symmetry.space_group_name_H-M   'P 1'
#
loop_
_entity.id
_entity.type
_entity.pdbx_description
1 polymer ?
#
loop_
_entity_poly.entity_id
_entity_poly.type
_entity_poly.pdbx_seq_one_letter_code
_entity_poly.pdbx_strand_id
1 'polypeptide(L)'
;ASQKSNRDPVMHFTDEDVVVALDGLRHKGLAEQVTTAGSRVPKYAHTMPRVLDLDDAELAVLCVAMLRGPQTAGELKGRTARLHPFASPTEAEATVHRLAENEPPLMMTLLVQPGRKEPRHAHLLAGAPEIDTVAPAAVAESATTAVRARQEAIEALSDRVETLESQLAALQAEFKE
;
A
#
# COMPACT_ATOMS: atom_id res chain seq x y z
N ALA A 1 14.23 8.46 4.00
CA ALA A 1 13.27 9.51 4.35
C ALA A 1 13.70 10.90 3.82
N SER A 2 15.01 11.19 3.78
CA SER A 2 15.53 12.49 3.32
C SER A 2 15.75 12.62 1.80
N GLN A 3 15.57 11.55 1.02
CA GLN A 3 15.74 11.61 -0.43
C GLN A 3 14.56 12.33 -1.10
N LYS A 4 14.87 13.38 -1.88
CA LYS A 4 13.88 14.21 -2.56
C LYS A 4 13.72 13.90 -4.05
N SER A 5 14.74 13.34 -4.70
CA SER A 5 14.80 13.22 -6.16
C SER A 5 14.03 12.06 -6.77
N ASN A 6 13.65 11.05 -5.99
CA ASN A 6 13.01 9.82 -6.47
C ASN A 6 11.61 9.57 -5.88
N ARG A 7 10.95 10.64 -5.42
CA ARG A 7 9.63 10.55 -4.77
C ARG A 7 8.66 11.54 -5.37
N ASP A 8 7.41 11.11 -5.48
CA ASP A 8 6.29 11.95 -5.87
C ASP A 8 5.03 11.46 -5.12
N PRO A 9 4.44 12.26 -4.24
CA PRO A 9 4.90 13.58 -3.80
C PRO A 9 6.19 13.53 -2.95
N VAL A 10 6.91 14.64 -2.89
CA VAL A 10 8.05 14.81 -1.96
C VAL A 10 7.49 14.91 -0.55
N MET A 11 7.94 14.04 0.35
CA MET A 11 7.50 14.00 1.74
C MET A 11 8.58 14.55 2.67
N HIS A 12 8.15 15.16 3.76
CA HIS A 12 9.00 15.68 4.82
C HIS A 12 8.71 14.96 6.13
N PHE A 13 9.31 13.76 6.28
CA PHE A 13 9.18 12.96 7.50
C PHE A 13 10.24 13.33 8.51
N THR A 14 9.86 13.37 9.79
CA THR A 14 10.78 13.45 10.92
C THR A 14 11.36 12.07 11.23
N ASP A 15 12.40 12.03 12.08
CA ASP A 15 12.96 10.75 12.55
C ASP A 15 11.93 9.96 13.35
N GLU A 16 11.06 10.62 14.09
CA GLU A 16 9.96 10.01 14.85
C GLU A 16 8.94 9.35 13.91
N ASP A 17 8.53 10.02 12.84
CA ASP A 17 7.63 9.45 11.83
C ASP A 17 8.20 8.17 11.23
N VAL A 18 9.51 8.16 10.96
CA VAL A 18 10.21 6.99 10.40
C VAL A 18 10.23 5.83 11.40
N VAL A 19 10.50 6.10 12.69
CA VAL A 19 10.49 5.08 13.75
C VAL A 19 9.10 4.47 13.90
N VAL A 20 8.07 5.30 14.01
CA VAL A 20 6.67 4.84 14.12
C VAL A 20 6.27 3.99 12.90
N ALA A 21 6.64 4.43 11.69
CA ALA A 21 6.36 3.68 10.47
C ALA A 21 7.09 2.32 10.44
N LEU A 22 8.37 2.27 10.84
CA LEU A 22 9.15 1.04 10.90
C LEU A 22 8.59 0.07 11.95
N ASP A 23 8.19 0.56 13.11
CA ASP A 23 7.58 -0.28 14.14
C ASP A 23 6.22 -0.83 13.67
N GLY A 24 5.41 -0.01 13.01
CA GLY A 24 4.17 -0.45 12.39
C GLY A 24 4.39 -1.53 11.31
N LEU A 25 5.40 -1.38 10.46
CA LEU A 25 5.76 -2.39 9.47
C LEU A 25 6.28 -3.68 10.11
N ARG A 26 7.06 -3.59 11.19
CA ARG A 26 7.52 -4.77 11.95
C ARG A 26 6.35 -5.50 12.60
N HIS A 27 5.42 -4.77 13.19
CA HIS A 27 4.22 -5.38 13.79
C HIS A 27 3.37 -6.12 12.74
N LYS A 28 3.32 -5.61 11.51
CA LYS A 28 2.66 -6.27 10.38
C LYS A 28 3.50 -7.39 9.75
N GLY A 29 4.72 -7.64 10.23
CA GLY A 29 5.64 -8.62 9.66
C GLY A 29 6.20 -8.25 8.28
N LEU A 30 6.08 -6.98 7.85
CA LEU A 30 6.54 -6.48 6.55
C LEU A 30 7.98 -5.92 6.58
N ALA A 31 8.54 -5.76 7.77
CA ALA A 31 9.93 -5.38 7.98
C ALA A 31 10.52 -6.12 9.19
N GLU A 32 11.82 -6.33 9.18
CA GLU A 32 12.57 -6.88 10.29
C GLU A 32 13.83 -6.06 10.59
N GLN A 33 14.26 -6.05 11.85
CA GLN A 33 15.51 -5.44 12.24
C GLN A 33 16.64 -6.43 12.03
N VAL A 34 17.66 -6.02 11.28
CA VAL A 34 18.84 -6.85 10.98
C VAL A 34 20.03 -6.34 11.75
N THR A 35 20.66 -7.23 12.51
CA THR A 35 21.91 -6.94 13.19
C THR A 35 23.07 -7.38 12.31
N THR A 36 23.89 -6.41 11.88
CA THR A 36 25.10 -6.70 11.12
C THR A 36 26.30 -6.58 12.07
N ALA A 37 27.18 -7.57 12.10
CA ALA A 37 28.40 -7.53 12.90
C ALA A 37 29.19 -6.24 12.61
N GLY A 38 29.55 -5.50 13.66
CA GLY A 38 30.26 -4.22 13.55
C GLY A 38 29.39 -2.99 13.27
N SER A 39 28.09 -3.14 13.10
CA SER A 39 27.18 -1.99 12.95
C SER A 39 26.76 -1.44 14.32
N ARG A 40 26.94 -0.12 14.52
CA ARG A 40 26.53 0.58 15.75
C ARG A 40 25.08 1.07 15.70
N VAL A 41 24.46 1.01 14.52
CA VAL A 41 23.07 1.46 14.31
C VAL A 41 22.20 0.30 13.81
N PRO A 42 20.94 0.20 14.25
CA PRO A 42 20.01 -0.79 13.75
C PRO A 42 19.77 -0.60 12.24
N LYS A 43 19.73 -1.71 11.52
CA LYS A 43 19.34 -1.75 10.11
C LYS A 43 18.01 -2.46 9.98
N TYR A 44 17.27 -2.15 8.92
CA TYR A 44 16.00 -2.76 8.65
C TYR A 44 16.01 -3.35 7.24
N ALA A 45 15.40 -4.53 7.11
CA ALA A 45 15.15 -5.19 5.84
C ALA A 45 13.64 -5.39 5.68
N HIS A 46 13.16 -5.29 4.46
CA HIS A 46 11.76 -5.63 4.18
C HIS A 46 11.60 -7.15 4.01
N THR A 47 10.46 -7.66 4.40
CA THR A 47 10.07 -9.07 4.29
C THR A 47 8.92 -9.26 3.29
N MET A 48 8.56 -8.21 2.54
CA MET A 48 7.45 -8.19 1.60
C MET A 48 7.44 -9.36 0.60
N PRO A 49 8.57 -9.74 -0.03
CA PRO A 49 8.56 -10.87 -0.96
C PRO A 49 8.04 -12.17 -0.35
N ARG A 50 8.43 -12.43 0.89
CA ARG A 50 8.02 -13.64 1.61
C ARG A 50 6.56 -13.57 2.12
N VAL A 51 6.14 -12.39 2.58
CA VAL A 51 4.80 -12.22 3.21
C VAL A 51 3.70 -12.10 2.18
N LEU A 52 4.01 -11.50 1.03
CA LEU A 52 3.05 -11.24 -0.05
C LEU A 52 3.27 -12.15 -1.27
N ASP A 53 4.20 -13.12 -1.17
CA ASP A 53 4.56 -14.06 -2.24
C ASP A 53 4.90 -13.36 -3.57
N LEU A 54 5.83 -12.38 -3.51
CA LEU A 54 6.19 -11.53 -4.64
C LEU A 54 7.49 -11.98 -5.28
N ASP A 55 7.53 -11.98 -6.61
CA ASP A 55 8.77 -12.09 -7.36
C ASP A 55 9.52 -10.73 -7.45
N ASP A 56 10.73 -10.75 -8.01
CA ASP A 56 11.57 -9.54 -8.14
C ASP A 56 10.94 -8.47 -9.06
N ALA A 57 10.22 -8.90 -10.09
CA ALA A 57 9.54 -8.01 -11.02
C ALA A 57 8.36 -7.29 -10.34
N GLU A 58 7.57 -8.04 -9.59
CA GLU A 58 6.42 -7.54 -8.81
C GLU A 58 6.87 -6.58 -7.72
N LEU A 59 7.93 -6.94 -7.00
CA LEU A 59 8.52 -6.07 -5.99
C LEU A 59 9.04 -4.76 -6.58
N ALA A 60 9.68 -4.81 -7.76
CA ALA A 60 10.17 -3.63 -8.46
C ALA A 60 9.02 -2.69 -8.88
N VAL A 61 7.93 -3.24 -9.40
CA VAL A 61 6.71 -2.49 -9.77
C VAL A 61 6.10 -1.81 -8.55
N LEU A 62 5.87 -2.55 -7.46
CA LEU A 62 5.33 -2.02 -6.22
C LEU A 62 6.23 -0.93 -5.62
N CYS A 63 7.54 -1.13 -5.61
CA CYS A 63 8.50 -0.14 -5.13
C CYS A 63 8.37 1.19 -5.89
N VAL A 64 8.30 1.17 -7.22
CA VAL A 64 8.14 2.36 -8.03
C VAL A 64 6.77 3.01 -7.80
N ALA A 65 5.70 2.22 -7.75
CA ALA A 65 4.34 2.72 -7.53
C ALA A 65 4.20 3.40 -6.14
N MET A 66 4.77 2.80 -5.08
CA MET A 66 4.77 3.39 -3.73
C MET A 66 5.56 4.71 -3.66
N LEU A 67 6.67 4.82 -4.39
CA LEU A 67 7.54 6.00 -4.33
C LEU A 67 7.08 7.15 -5.23
N ARG A 68 6.33 6.87 -6.29
CA ARG A 68 6.03 7.81 -7.36
C ARG A 68 4.54 7.94 -7.71
N GLY A 69 3.68 7.26 -6.95
CA GLY A 69 2.25 7.24 -7.23
C GLY A 69 1.91 6.51 -8.54
N PRO A 70 0.75 6.81 -9.16
CA PRO A 70 0.28 6.11 -10.34
C PRO A 70 1.19 6.28 -11.56
N GLN A 71 1.53 5.16 -12.23
CA GLN A 71 2.47 5.11 -13.35
C GLN A 71 1.84 4.42 -14.56
N THR A 72 2.24 4.84 -15.79
CA THR A 72 1.96 4.07 -17.01
C THR A 72 2.91 2.86 -17.12
N ALA A 73 2.58 1.88 -17.97
CA ALA A 73 3.45 0.73 -18.22
C ALA A 73 4.84 1.15 -18.75
N GLY A 74 4.89 2.17 -19.61
CA GLY A 74 6.15 2.73 -20.11
C GLY A 74 6.99 3.39 -19.01
N GLU A 75 6.36 4.13 -18.09
CA GLU A 75 7.03 4.72 -16.93
C GLU A 75 7.55 3.65 -15.96
N LEU A 76 6.76 2.59 -15.71
CA LEU A 76 7.19 1.45 -14.89
C LEU A 76 8.43 0.79 -15.48
N LYS A 77 8.42 0.41 -16.77
CA LYS A 77 9.59 -0.14 -17.45
C LYS A 77 10.84 0.72 -17.25
N GLY A 78 10.72 2.03 -17.49
CA GLY A 78 11.88 2.94 -17.40
C GLY A 78 12.41 3.12 -15.98
N ARG A 79 11.53 3.16 -14.99
CA ARG A 79 11.86 3.47 -13.60
C ARG A 79 12.29 2.26 -12.78
N THR A 80 11.89 1.06 -13.18
CA THR A 80 12.31 -0.21 -12.54
C THR A 80 13.65 -0.73 -13.03
N ALA A 81 14.24 -0.18 -14.10
CA ALA A 81 15.38 -0.75 -14.81
C ALA A 81 16.60 -1.10 -13.94
N ARG A 82 16.78 -0.43 -12.77
CA ARG A 82 17.82 -0.75 -11.79
C ARG A 82 17.46 -1.86 -10.81
N LEU A 83 16.18 -2.16 -10.66
CA LEU A 83 15.64 -3.17 -9.74
C LEU A 83 15.33 -4.44 -10.54
N HIS A 84 14.55 -4.29 -11.61
CA HIS A 84 14.19 -5.34 -12.55
C HIS A 84 14.08 -4.74 -13.97
N PRO A 85 14.89 -5.19 -14.95
CA PRO A 85 14.87 -4.66 -16.31
C PRO A 85 13.80 -5.39 -17.16
N PHE A 86 12.65 -4.75 -17.35
CA PHE A 86 11.62 -5.26 -18.27
C PHE A 86 12.04 -5.08 -19.72
N ALA A 87 11.83 -6.09 -20.56
CA ALA A 87 12.12 -6.03 -21.99
C ALA A 87 11.17 -5.08 -22.73
N SER A 88 9.90 -5.02 -22.33
CA SER A 88 8.87 -4.19 -22.97
C SER A 88 7.91 -3.56 -21.94
N PRO A 89 7.17 -2.48 -22.31
CA PRO A 89 6.08 -1.98 -21.49
C PRO A 89 4.99 -3.03 -21.26
N THR A 90 4.72 -3.89 -22.25
CA THR A 90 3.74 -4.97 -22.16
C THR A 90 4.10 -5.99 -21.07
N GLU A 91 5.39 -6.28 -20.89
CA GLU A 91 5.86 -7.17 -19.82
C GLU A 91 5.63 -6.53 -18.43
N ALA A 92 5.91 -5.24 -18.29
CA ALA A 92 5.61 -4.50 -17.06
C ALA A 92 4.10 -4.47 -16.77
N GLU A 93 3.28 -4.29 -17.80
CA GLU A 93 1.81 -4.34 -17.69
C GLU A 93 1.31 -5.73 -17.28
N ALA A 94 1.85 -6.80 -17.84
CA ALA A 94 1.54 -8.18 -17.42
C ALA A 94 1.87 -8.41 -15.94
N THR A 95 2.95 -7.84 -15.43
CA THR A 95 3.29 -7.90 -14.00
C THR A 95 2.28 -7.12 -13.14
N VAL A 96 1.81 -5.97 -13.60
CA VAL A 96 0.73 -5.23 -12.93
C VAL A 96 -0.56 -6.06 -12.87
N HIS A 97 -0.91 -6.77 -13.94
CA HIS A 97 -2.08 -7.64 -13.97
C HIS A 97 -1.97 -8.77 -12.93
N ARG A 98 -0.83 -9.45 -12.82
CA ARG A 98 -0.61 -10.45 -11.78
C ARG A 98 -0.80 -9.88 -10.37
N LEU A 99 -0.24 -8.69 -10.11
CA LEU A 99 -0.42 -7.99 -8.83
C LEU A 99 -1.88 -7.58 -8.56
N ALA A 100 -2.68 -7.36 -9.60
CA ALA A 100 -4.11 -7.06 -9.48
C ALA A 100 -4.95 -8.32 -9.23
N GLU A 101 -4.45 -9.51 -9.61
CA GLU A 101 -5.08 -10.81 -9.38
C GLU A 101 -4.78 -11.40 -8.00
N ASN A 102 -3.85 -10.82 -7.25
CA ASN A 102 -3.55 -11.27 -5.88
C ASN A 102 -4.77 -11.11 -4.95
N GLU A 103 -4.80 -11.91 -3.90
CA GLU A 103 -5.81 -11.84 -2.85
C GLU A 103 -5.17 -11.48 -1.47
N PRO A 104 -5.35 -10.24 -0.98
CA PRO A 104 -6.02 -9.09 -1.61
C PRO A 104 -5.22 -8.49 -2.78
N PRO A 105 -5.87 -7.79 -3.74
CA PRO A 105 -5.18 -7.19 -4.86
C PRO A 105 -4.22 -6.10 -4.40
N LEU A 106 -3.03 -6.06 -4.98
CA LEU A 106 -1.94 -5.14 -4.61
C LEU A 106 -1.82 -3.95 -5.57
N MET A 107 -2.33 -4.09 -6.78
CA MET A 107 -2.35 -3.04 -7.80
C MET A 107 -3.72 -2.91 -8.43
N MET A 108 -4.00 -1.75 -9.03
CA MET A 108 -5.17 -1.51 -9.86
C MET A 108 -4.82 -0.67 -11.07
N THR A 109 -5.58 -0.85 -12.14
CA THR A 109 -5.50 -0.01 -13.33
C THR A 109 -6.56 1.10 -13.24
N LEU A 110 -6.12 2.33 -13.40
CA LEU A 110 -6.97 3.51 -13.36
C LEU A 110 -7.56 3.78 -14.74
N LEU A 111 -8.73 4.38 -14.78
CA LEU A 111 -9.32 4.83 -16.04
C LEU A 111 -8.42 5.87 -16.72
N VAL A 112 -8.40 5.82 -18.05
CA VAL A 112 -7.66 6.79 -18.85
C VAL A 112 -8.26 8.18 -18.62
N GLN A 113 -7.46 9.10 -18.10
CA GLN A 113 -7.90 10.47 -17.85
C GLN A 113 -8.07 11.25 -19.17
N PRO A 114 -8.99 12.23 -19.24
CA PRO A 114 -9.13 13.11 -20.40
C PRO A 114 -7.78 13.74 -20.80
N GLY A 115 -7.44 13.67 -22.10
CA GLY A 115 -6.16 14.15 -22.63
C GLY A 115 -4.97 13.21 -22.45
N ARG A 116 -5.12 12.06 -21.81
CA ARG A 116 -4.11 10.99 -21.72
C ARG A 116 -4.40 9.88 -22.73
N LYS A 117 -3.35 9.22 -23.22
CA LYS A 117 -3.47 8.12 -24.19
C LYS A 117 -3.42 6.73 -23.53
N GLU A 118 -2.83 6.64 -22.33
CA GLU A 118 -2.55 5.38 -21.65
C GLU A 118 -3.14 5.38 -20.25
N PRO A 119 -3.60 4.22 -19.76
CA PRO A 119 -4.00 4.05 -18.38
C PRO A 119 -2.79 4.17 -17.45
N ARG A 120 -3.05 4.50 -16.20
CA ARG A 120 -2.06 4.46 -15.13
C ARG A 120 -2.41 3.34 -14.16
N HIS A 121 -1.39 2.82 -13.51
CA HIS A 121 -1.50 1.75 -12.53
C HIS A 121 -1.08 2.29 -11.17
N ALA A 122 -1.87 2.00 -10.14
CA ALA A 122 -1.66 2.45 -8.77
C ALA A 122 -1.61 1.26 -7.81
N HIS A 123 -0.81 1.37 -6.74
CA HIS A 123 -0.81 0.36 -5.68
C HIS A 123 -2.01 0.55 -4.74
N LEU A 124 -2.43 -0.54 -4.09
CA LEU A 124 -3.56 -0.57 -3.15
C LEU A 124 -3.12 -0.69 -1.68
N LEU A 125 -1.81 -0.67 -1.40
CA LEU A 125 -1.27 -0.83 -0.04
C LEU A 125 -1.65 0.31 0.93
N ALA A 126 -2.02 1.47 0.40
CA ALA A 126 -2.53 2.61 1.17
C ALA A 126 -4.04 2.84 0.98
N GLY A 127 -4.75 1.85 0.43
CA GLY A 127 -6.13 2.00 -0.03
C GLY A 127 -6.21 2.43 -1.50
N ALA A 128 -7.41 2.49 -2.03
CA ALA A 128 -7.63 2.99 -3.38
C ALA A 128 -7.25 4.49 -3.44
N PRO A 129 -6.48 4.92 -4.46
CA PRO A 129 -6.13 6.33 -4.57
C PRO A 129 -7.39 7.18 -4.81
N GLU A 130 -7.49 8.29 -4.09
CA GLU A 130 -8.48 9.32 -4.39
C GLU A 130 -8.15 9.92 -5.75
N ILE A 131 -8.94 9.54 -6.76
CA ILE A 131 -8.82 10.11 -8.08
C ILE A 131 -10.05 10.98 -8.28
N ASP A 132 -9.85 12.24 -8.64
CA ASP A 132 -10.91 13.07 -9.21
C ASP A 132 -11.39 12.40 -10.50
N THR A 133 -12.28 11.43 -10.33
CA THR A 133 -12.86 10.68 -11.44
C THR A 133 -14.10 11.39 -11.93
N VAL A 134 -13.97 12.07 -13.05
CA VAL A 134 -15.11 12.20 -13.95
C VAL A 134 -15.21 10.85 -14.67
N ALA A 135 -16.08 9.97 -14.14
CA ALA A 135 -16.23 8.58 -14.56
C ALA A 135 -17.16 8.40 -15.77
N PRO A 136 -17.08 7.24 -16.44
CA PRO A 136 -18.31 6.45 -16.57
C PRO A 136 -18.17 5.07 -15.90
N ALA A 137 -19.18 4.79 -15.09
CA ALA A 137 -19.36 3.60 -14.31
C ALA A 137 -19.57 2.36 -15.20
N ALA A 138 -18.72 1.34 -15.04
CA ALA A 138 -19.10 -0.05 -15.33
C ALA A 138 -18.18 -1.11 -14.70
N VAL A 139 -16.98 -0.76 -14.17
CA VAL A 139 -16.09 -1.74 -13.53
C VAL A 139 -15.80 -1.40 -12.05
N ALA A 140 -16.25 -0.22 -11.60
CA ALA A 140 -16.07 0.28 -10.25
C ALA A 140 -17.04 -0.31 -9.20
N GLU A 141 -18.13 -1.00 -9.62
CA GLU A 141 -19.16 -1.43 -8.69
C GLU A 141 -18.71 -2.53 -7.72
N SER A 142 -17.89 -3.47 -8.15
CA SER A 142 -17.47 -4.58 -7.26
C SER A 142 -16.40 -4.15 -6.25
N ALA A 143 -15.42 -3.35 -6.64
CA ALA A 143 -14.36 -2.89 -5.74
C ALA A 143 -14.87 -1.82 -4.77
N THR A 144 -15.71 -0.89 -5.24
CA THR A 144 -16.31 0.16 -4.39
C THR A 144 -17.31 -0.44 -3.41
N THR A 145 -18.06 -1.47 -3.80
CA THR A 145 -19.00 -2.18 -2.92
C THR A 145 -18.25 -2.94 -1.83
N ALA A 146 -17.13 -3.59 -2.16
CA ALA A 146 -16.31 -4.30 -1.18
C ALA A 146 -15.61 -3.33 -0.19
N VAL A 147 -15.10 -2.19 -0.68
CA VAL A 147 -14.51 -1.15 0.18
C VAL A 147 -15.56 -0.53 1.09
N ARG A 148 -16.75 -0.23 0.56
CA ARG A 148 -17.86 0.34 1.33
C ARG A 148 -18.36 -0.64 2.39
N ALA A 149 -18.55 -1.91 2.04
CA ALA A 149 -18.93 -2.97 2.99
C ALA A 149 -17.88 -3.15 4.10
N ARG A 150 -16.59 -3.01 3.76
CA ARG A 150 -15.51 -3.10 4.73
C ARG A 150 -15.48 -1.88 5.65
N GLN A 151 -15.74 -0.69 5.14
CA GLN A 151 -15.85 0.53 5.93
C GLN A 151 -17.04 0.47 6.90
N GLU A 152 -18.21 0.04 6.42
CA GLU A 152 -19.40 -0.16 7.24
C GLU A 152 -19.17 -1.23 8.33
N ALA A 153 -18.42 -2.29 8.02
CA ALA A 153 -18.04 -3.31 9.01
C ALA A 153 -17.07 -2.76 10.08
N ILE A 154 -16.14 -1.89 9.70
CA ILE A 154 -15.22 -1.23 10.64
C ILE A 154 -15.99 -0.29 11.57
N GLU A 155 -16.90 0.51 11.04
CA GLU A 155 -17.75 1.41 11.84
C GLU A 155 -18.62 0.61 12.82
N ALA A 156 -19.27 -0.47 12.37
CA ALA A 156 -20.06 -1.34 13.22
C ALA A 156 -19.23 -2.04 14.32
N LEU A 157 -17.99 -2.41 14.04
CA LEU A 157 -17.07 -2.96 15.04
C LEU A 157 -16.62 -1.89 16.04
N SER A 158 -16.38 -0.67 15.61
CA SER A 158 -16.02 0.46 16.49
C SER A 158 -17.16 0.76 17.47
N ASP A 159 -18.40 0.84 16.99
CA ASP A 159 -19.60 1.05 17.85
C ASP A 159 -19.78 -0.10 18.86
N ARG A 160 -19.47 -1.33 18.43
CA ARG A 160 -19.55 -2.50 19.30
C ARG A 160 -18.48 -2.48 20.40
N VAL A 161 -17.27 -2.04 20.08
CA VAL A 161 -16.17 -1.87 21.05
C VAL A 161 -16.57 -0.81 22.07
N GLU A 162 -17.05 0.34 21.66
CA GLU A 162 -17.48 1.42 22.55
C GLU A 162 -18.62 0.96 23.49
N THR A 163 -19.57 0.19 22.96
CA THR A 163 -20.65 -0.41 23.76
C THR A 163 -20.11 -1.37 24.81
N LEU A 164 -19.16 -2.26 24.43
CA LEU A 164 -18.55 -3.22 25.34
C LEU A 164 -17.70 -2.54 26.41
N GLU A 165 -16.95 -1.51 26.05
CA GLU A 165 -16.16 -0.70 26.99
C GLU A 165 -17.07 -0.01 28.03
N SER A 166 -18.22 0.53 27.60
CA SER A 166 -19.21 1.13 28.47
C SER A 166 -19.84 0.10 29.44
N GLN A 167 -20.18 -1.09 28.93
CA GLN A 167 -20.71 -2.18 29.76
C GLN A 167 -19.67 -2.67 30.78
N LEU A 168 -18.42 -2.77 30.38
CA LEU A 168 -17.33 -3.19 31.26
C LEU A 168 -17.06 -2.16 32.34
N ALA A 169 -17.13 -0.86 32.03
CA ALA A 169 -17.03 0.22 33.01
C ALA A 169 -18.18 0.19 34.03
N ALA A 170 -19.41 -0.07 33.58
CA ALA A 170 -20.57 -0.20 34.44
C ALA A 170 -20.44 -1.41 35.40
N LEU A 171 -20.05 -2.57 34.88
CA LEU A 171 -19.79 -3.78 35.68
C LEU A 171 -18.68 -3.55 36.71
N GLN A 172 -17.59 -2.89 36.33
CA GLN A 172 -16.50 -2.57 37.26
C GLN A 172 -16.92 -1.57 38.37
N ALA A 173 -17.91 -0.73 38.12
CA ALA A 173 -18.46 0.17 39.12
C ALA A 173 -19.32 -0.62 40.14
N GLU A 174 -20.13 -1.58 39.68
CA GLU A 174 -20.94 -2.46 40.54
C GLU A 174 -20.10 -3.35 41.47
N PHE A 175 -18.91 -3.78 41.03
CA PHE A 175 -17.99 -4.61 41.85
C PHE A 175 -17.16 -3.81 42.85
N LYS A 176 -17.24 -2.48 42.86
CA LYS A 176 -16.50 -1.61 43.78
C LYS A 176 -17.36 -1.09 44.97
N GLU A 177 -18.66 -1.38 44.97
CA GLU A 177 -19.56 -1.21 46.10
C GLU A 177 -19.62 -2.50 46.96
#